data_f9ad910aa214ab044b94a9c967d68fef
#
_entry.id   f9ad910aa214ab044b94a9c967d68fef
#
_cell.length_a   1.000
_cell.length_b   1.000
_cell.length_c   1.000
_cell.angle_alpha   90.00
_cell.angle_beta   90.00
_cell.angle_gamma   90.00
#
_symmetry.space_group_name_H-M   'P 1'
#
loop_
_entity.id
_entity.type
_entity.pdbx_description
1 polymer ?
#
loop_
_entity_poly.entity_id
_entity_poly.type
_entity_poly.pdbx_seq_one_letter_code
_entity_poly.pdbx_strand_id
1 'polypeptide(L)'
;PAPPGPPGRARRPDPERRDRIIDACLDVIAEHGVEGTSHRRVAAAADVPLGSMTYHFAGMDDLLREAFGRFTREAAAQFERRMGDARTPEEAVQAVTTLITHDVFATQRDLVLSHELYTLAARDPAYRTLTNDWMRRSRAALGRHFDPATCRVLDAFIEGMTIHRALDTEPHAAVAVRGAGRRLPRGGPPAPSPPR
;
A
#
# COMPACT_ATOMS: atom_id res chain seq x y z
N PRO A 1 35.69 -50.55 1.53
CA PRO A 1 35.13 -49.38 0.89
C PRO A 1 33.65 -49.25 1.26
N ALA A 2 33.28 -48.15 1.91
CA ALA A 2 31.89 -47.86 2.24
C ALA A 2 31.13 -47.45 0.96
N PRO A 3 29.83 -47.80 0.84
CA PRO A 3 29.05 -47.41 -0.32
C PRO A 3 28.85 -45.89 -0.36
N PRO A 4 28.75 -45.27 -1.55
CA PRO A 4 28.48 -43.84 -1.67
C PRO A 4 27.11 -43.54 -1.07
N GLY A 5 27.05 -42.46 -0.25
CA GLY A 5 25.82 -41.96 0.35
C GLY A 5 24.82 -41.53 -0.72
N PRO A 6 23.53 -41.47 -0.39
CA PRO A 6 22.48 -41.12 -1.36
C PRO A 6 22.72 -39.72 -1.94
N PRO A 7 22.48 -39.51 -3.24
CA PRO A 7 22.64 -38.22 -3.87
C PRO A 7 21.71 -37.20 -3.19
N GLY A 8 22.29 -36.06 -2.80
CA GLY A 8 21.56 -34.97 -2.19
C GLY A 8 20.34 -34.59 -3.07
N ARG A 9 19.17 -34.62 -2.48
CA ARG A 9 17.90 -34.25 -3.12
C ARG A 9 18.08 -32.88 -3.77
N ALA A 10 18.14 -32.81 -5.10
CA ALA A 10 18.13 -31.58 -5.83
C ALA A 10 16.90 -30.81 -5.37
N ARG A 11 17.12 -29.64 -4.73
CA ARG A 11 16.03 -28.76 -4.29
C ARG A 11 15.23 -28.36 -5.52
N ARG A 12 13.97 -28.79 -5.62
CA ARG A 12 13.04 -28.34 -6.64
C ARG A 12 13.00 -26.80 -6.62
N PRO A 13 13.02 -26.15 -7.80
CA PRO A 13 12.80 -24.71 -7.86
C PRO A 13 11.44 -24.41 -7.20
N ASP A 14 11.46 -23.50 -6.23
CA ASP A 14 10.27 -23.03 -5.53
C ASP A 14 9.91 -21.65 -6.13
N PRO A 15 8.96 -21.61 -7.06
CA PRO A 15 8.62 -20.37 -7.78
C PRO A 15 8.01 -19.31 -6.85
N GLU A 16 7.44 -19.73 -5.72
CA GLU A 16 6.81 -18.81 -4.76
C GLU A 16 7.80 -18.25 -3.73
N ARG A 17 9.05 -18.71 -3.75
CA ARG A 17 10.05 -18.30 -2.74
C ARG A 17 10.30 -16.80 -2.75
N ARG A 18 10.39 -16.21 -3.95
CA ARG A 18 10.60 -14.76 -4.09
C ARG A 18 9.46 -13.98 -3.47
N ASP A 19 8.22 -14.39 -3.70
CA ASP A 19 7.02 -13.76 -3.17
C ASP A 19 6.95 -13.89 -1.65
N ARG A 20 7.25 -15.09 -1.10
CA ARG A 20 7.34 -15.27 0.36
C ARG A 20 8.39 -14.38 1.01
N ILE A 21 9.54 -14.16 0.37
CA ILE A 21 10.58 -13.25 0.88
C ILE A 21 10.05 -11.81 0.89
N ILE A 22 9.35 -11.37 -0.14
CA ILE A 22 8.77 -10.02 -0.21
C ILE A 22 7.71 -9.83 0.88
N ASP A 23 6.81 -10.81 1.08
CA ASP A 23 5.78 -10.75 2.12
C ASP A 23 6.41 -10.73 3.52
N ALA A 24 7.38 -11.61 3.78
CA ALA A 24 8.13 -11.63 5.03
C ALA A 24 8.90 -10.32 5.27
N CYS A 25 9.40 -9.67 4.22
CA CYS A 25 10.04 -8.36 4.34
C CYS A 25 9.06 -7.31 4.84
N LEU A 26 7.84 -7.26 4.30
CA LEU A 26 6.79 -6.36 4.78
C LEU A 26 6.43 -6.61 6.24
N ASP A 27 6.33 -7.88 6.65
CA ASP A 27 6.04 -8.24 8.04
C ASP A 27 7.16 -7.82 8.99
N VAL A 28 8.42 -8.03 8.60
CA VAL A 28 9.60 -7.57 9.37
C VAL A 28 9.65 -6.05 9.48
N ILE A 29 9.33 -5.32 8.41
CA ILE A 29 9.23 -3.85 8.45
C ILE A 29 8.13 -3.41 9.40
N ALA A 30 6.96 -4.04 9.35
CA ALA A 30 5.83 -3.68 10.21
C ALA A 30 6.14 -3.89 11.70
N GLU A 31 6.97 -4.87 12.04
CA GLU A 31 7.35 -5.19 13.43
C GLU A 31 8.56 -4.39 13.93
N HIS A 32 9.53 -4.14 13.06
CA HIS A 32 10.85 -3.63 13.46
C HIS A 32 11.28 -2.31 12.77
N GLY A 33 10.45 -1.77 11.90
CA GLY A 33 10.80 -0.64 11.04
C GLY A 33 11.81 -1.01 9.94
N VAL A 34 12.06 -0.08 9.02
CA VAL A 34 13.07 -0.27 7.96
C VAL A 34 14.47 -0.41 8.55
N GLU A 35 14.83 0.38 9.56
CA GLU A 35 16.15 0.32 10.21
C GLU A 35 16.40 -1.03 10.89
N GLY A 36 15.34 -1.64 11.43
CA GLY A 36 15.41 -2.97 12.04
C GLY A 36 15.38 -4.12 11.04
N THR A 37 15.18 -3.87 9.76
CA THR A 37 15.07 -4.91 8.72
C THR A 37 16.45 -5.32 8.19
N SER A 38 16.71 -6.62 8.13
CA SER A 38 17.96 -7.18 7.61
C SER A 38 17.72 -8.48 6.85
N HIS A 39 18.63 -8.82 5.92
CA HIS A 39 18.56 -10.09 5.16
C HIS A 39 18.39 -11.30 6.09
N ARG A 40 19.06 -11.31 7.23
CA ARG A 40 18.99 -12.42 8.20
C ARG A 40 17.60 -12.53 8.83
N ARG A 41 16.99 -11.40 9.23
CA ARG A 41 15.64 -11.39 9.78
C ARG A 41 14.60 -11.81 8.74
N VAL A 42 14.69 -11.24 7.54
CA VAL A 42 13.75 -11.57 6.46
C VAL A 42 13.88 -13.03 6.05
N ALA A 43 15.10 -13.55 5.92
CA ALA A 43 15.32 -14.96 5.60
C ALA A 43 14.73 -15.90 6.67
N ALA A 44 14.90 -15.54 7.95
CA ALA A 44 14.32 -16.30 9.06
C ALA A 44 12.78 -16.24 9.04
N ALA A 45 12.19 -15.07 8.82
CA ALA A 45 10.74 -14.90 8.74
C ALA A 45 10.12 -15.62 7.53
N ALA A 46 10.82 -15.64 6.39
CA ALA A 46 10.39 -16.34 5.18
C ALA A 46 10.63 -17.87 5.21
N ASP A 47 11.28 -18.37 6.25
CA ASP A 47 11.76 -19.78 6.34
C ASP A 47 12.57 -20.20 5.10
N VAL A 48 13.58 -19.37 4.76
CA VAL A 48 14.48 -19.63 3.64
C VAL A 48 15.95 -19.53 4.07
N PRO A 49 16.87 -20.26 3.40
CA PRO A 49 18.30 -20.06 3.61
C PRO A 49 18.73 -18.62 3.29
N LEU A 50 19.66 -18.05 4.07
CA LEU A 50 20.18 -16.70 3.86
C LEU A 50 20.70 -16.48 2.42
N GLY A 51 21.33 -17.47 1.81
CA GLY A 51 21.79 -17.42 0.42
C GLY A 51 20.67 -17.24 -0.62
N SER A 52 19.40 -17.50 -0.25
CA SER A 52 18.26 -17.21 -1.13
C SER A 52 18.05 -15.71 -1.33
N MET A 53 18.44 -14.91 -0.36
CA MET A 53 18.31 -13.45 -0.43
C MET A 53 19.12 -12.86 -1.58
N THR A 54 20.41 -13.20 -1.62
CA THR A 54 21.33 -12.72 -2.68
C THR A 54 21.09 -13.38 -4.04
N TYR A 55 20.38 -14.51 -4.08
CA TYR A 55 19.93 -15.10 -5.34
C TYR A 55 18.78 -14.33 -5.99
N HIS A 56 17.85 -13.82 -5.18
CA HIS A 56 16.64 -13.18 -5.67
C HIS A 56 16.71 -11.64 -5.72
N PHE A 57 17.57 -11.01 -4.92
CA PHE A 57 17.65 -9.56 -4.77
C PHE A 57 19.11 -9.09 -4.80
N ALA A 58 19.37 -7.98 -5.49
CA ALA A 58 20.70 -7.38 -5.60
C ALA A 58 21.22 -6.81 -4.26
N GLY A 59 20.34 -6.59 -3.31
CA GLY A 59 20.66 -6.07 -1.98
C GLY A 59 19.40 -5.76 -1.17
N MET A 60 19.58 -5.18 0.02
CA MET A 60 18.46 -4.82 0.89
C MET A 60 17.58 -3.75 0.26
N ASP A 61 18.18 -2.76 -0.38
CA ASP A 61 17.43 -1.66 -1.01
C ASP A 61 16.55 -2.18 -2.18
N ASP A 62 17.05 -3.13 -2.97
CA ASP A 62 16.27 -3.79 -4.02
C ASP A 62 15.07 -4.55 -3.44
N LEU A 63 15.28 -5.31 -2.35
CA LEU A 63 14.20 -6.00 -1.65
C LEU A 63 13.18 -5.03 -1.07
N LEU A 64 13.62 -3.94 -0.44
CA LEU A 64 12.72 -2.92 0.14
C LEU A 64 11.86 -2.26 -0.94
N ARG A 65 12.45 -1.90 -2.10
CA ARG A 65 11.68 -1.34 -3.23
C ARG A 65 10.63 -2.30 -3.76
N GLU A 66 10.99 -3.58 -3.89
CA GLU A 66 10.02 -4.60 -4.32
C GLU A 66 8.90 -4.80 -3.30
N ALA A 67 9.23 -4.84 -2.01
CA ALA A 67 8.27 -5.00 -0.93
C ALA A 67 7.30 -3.80 -0.86
N PHE A 68 7.81 -2.59 -0.82
CA PHE A 68 6.96 -1.39 -0.84
C PHE A 68 6.19 -1.21 -2.15
N GLY A 69 6.80 -1.61 -3.28
CA GLY A 69 6.10 -1.65 -4.57
C GLY A 69 4.90 -2.61 -4.57
N ARG A 70 5.02 -3.78 -3.94
CA ARG A 70 3.89 -4.71 -3.72
C ARG A 70 2.83 -4.07 -2.84
N PHE A 71 3.22 -3.57 -1.68
CA PHE A 71 2.32 -2.91 -0.72
C PHE A 71 1.49 -1.80 -1.38
N THR A 72 2.14 -0.87 -2.10
CA THR A 72 1.43 0.25 -2.75
C THR A 72 0.52 -0.21 -3.88
N ARG A 73 0.90 -1.23 -4.65
CA ARG A 73 0.04 -1.81 -5.70
C ARG A 73 -1.23 -2.45 -5.12
N GLU A 74 -1.11 -3.18 -4.03
CA GLU A 74 -2.23 -3.83 -3.35
C GLU A 74 -3.18 -2.80 -2.72
N ALA A 75 -2.63 -1.80 -2.02
CA ALA A 75 -3.41 -0.70 -1.45
C ALA A 75 -4.16 0.10 -2.52
N ALA A 76 -3.49 0.43 -3.64
CA ALA A 76 -4.12 1.12 -4.75
C ALA A 76 -5.22 0.26 -5.41
N ALA A 77 -5.00 -1.05 -5.57
CA ALA A 77 -5.99 -1.94 -6.14
C ALA A 77 -7.23 -2.09 -5.24
N GLN A 78 -7.06 -2.11 -3.92
CA GLN A 78 -8.17 -2.09 -2.96
C GLN A 78 -8.99 -0.80 -3.07
N PHE A 79 -8.32 0.34 -3.11
CA PHE A 79 -8.94 1.65 -3.29
C PHE A 79 -9.72 1.73 -4.63
N GLU A 80 -9.12 1.28 -5.72
CA GLU A 80 -9.72 1.23 -7.06
C GLU A 80 -10.98 0.36 -7.10
N ARG A 81 -10.96 -0.80 -6.43
CA ARG A 81 -12.15 -1.66 -6.31
C ARG A 81 -13.26 -0.94 -5.57
N ARG A 82 -12.98 -0.35 -4.40
CA ARG A 82 -13.96 0.36 -3.58
C ARG A 82 -14.63 1.49 -4.36
N MET A 83 -13.85 2.29 -5.08
CA MET A 83 -14.39 3.37 -5.90
C MET A 83 -15.07 2.86 -7.18
N GLY A 84 -14.63 1.74 -7.72
CA GLY A 84 -15.19 1.14 -8.93
C GLY A 84 -16.59 0.55 -8.75
N ASP A 85 -16.95 0.17 -7.53
CA ASP A 85 -18.28 -0.38 -7.21
C ASP A 85 -19.36 0.72 -7.14
N ALA A 86 -18.97 1.99 -6.94
CA ALA A 86 -19.91 3.12 -6.90
C ALA A 86 -20.41 3.45 -8.30
N ARG A 87 -21.72 3.69 -8.42
CA ARG A 87 -22.42 4.02 -9.69
C ARG A 87 -23.08 5.39 -9.67
N THR A 88 -23.30 5.94 -8.48
CA THR A 88 -23.89 7.25 -8.27
C THR A 88 -22.97 8.15 -7.45
N PRO A 89 -23.11 9.49 -7.49
CA PRO A 89 -22.37 10.41 -6.64
C PRO A 89 -22.54 10.11 -5.14
N GLU A 90 -23.71 9.68 -4.73
CA GLU A 90 -24.02 9.32 -3.34
C GLU A 90 -23.28 8.08 -2.92
N GLU A 91 -23.23 7.06 -3.78
CA GLU A 91 -22.45 5.83 -3.57
C GLU A 91 -20.95 6.14 -3.54
N ALA A 92 -20.45 7.05 -4.37
CA ALA A 92 -19.06 7.49 -4.34
C ALA A 92 -18.69 8.17 -3.00
N VAL A 93 -19.55 9.03 -2.46
CA VAL A 93 -19.38 9.64 -1.13
C VAL A 93 -19.39 8.56 -0.04
N GLN A 94 -20.26 7.56 -0.15
CA GLN A 94 -20.28 6.44 0.79
C GLN A 94 -19.00 5.60 0.67
N ALA A 95 -18.49 5.35 -0.53
CA ALA A 95 -17.22 4.65 -0.76
C ALA A 95 -16.05 5.39 -0.11
N VAL A 96 -15.95 6.72 -0.27
CA VAL A 96 -14.96 7.55 0.41
C VAL A 96 -15.08 7.43 1.93
N THR A 97 -16.32 7.45 2.45
CA THR A 97 -16.54 7.28 3.89
C THR A 97 -16.02 5.92 4.38
N THR A 98 -16.29 4.86 3.62
CA THR A 98 -15.82 3.50 3.96
C THR A 98 -14.29 3.40 3.87
N LEU A 99 -13.66 4.01 2.86
CA LEU A 99 -12.21 4.10 2.76
C LEU A 99 -11.60 4.70 4.03
N ILE A 100 -12.15 5.83 4.52
CA ILE A 100 -11.66 6.50 5.73
C ILE A 100 -11.91 5.66 6.98
N THR A 101 -13.10 5.06 7.11
CA THR A 101 -13.52 4.42 8.38
C THR A 101 -13.07 2.97 8.53
N HIS A 102 -12.74 2.27 7.43
CA HIS A 102 -12.49 0.84 7.47
C HIS A 102 -11.30 0.38 6.63
N ASP A 103 -11.08 0.93 5.43
CA ASP A 103 -10.19 0.31 4.45
C ASP A 103 -8.74 0.83 4.54
N VAL A 104 -8.54 2.15 4.55
CA VAL A 104 -7.20 2.75 4.57
C VAL A 104 -6.64 2.67 5.99
N PHE A 105 -5.40 2.22 6.13
CA PHE A 105 -4.77 1.91 7.42
C PHE A 105 -5.69 1.05 8.32
N ALA A 106 -6.28 0.02 7.72
CA ALA A 106 -7.19 -0.89 8.41
C ALA A 106 -6.49 -1.61 9.58
N THR A 107 -5.20 -1.84 9.46
CA THR A 107 -4.37 -2.52 10.45
C THR A 107 -3.20 -1.64 10.90
N GLN A 108 -2.67 -1.94 12.10
CA GLN A 108 -1.42 -1.34 12.58
C GLN A 108 -0.27 -1.58 11.60
N ARG A 109 -0.25 -2.74 10.94
CA ARG A 109 0.72 -3.10 9.90
C ARG A 109 0.68 -2.10 8.74
N ASP A 110 -0.49 -1.83 8.19
CA ASP A 110 -0.65 -0.90 7.06
C ASP A 110 -0.24 0.52 7.43
N LEU A 111 -0.57 0.96 8.64
CA LEU A 111 -0.18 2.25 9.17
C LEU A 111 1.34 2.38 9.25
N VAL A 112 2.04 1.41 9.83
CA VAL A 112 3.50 1.42 9.97
C VAL A 112 4.15 1.39 8.59
N LEU A 113 3.74 0.48 7.70
CA LEU A 113 4.31 0.37 6.35
C LEU A 113 4.17 1.68 5.55
N SER A 114 3.03 2.35 5.65
CA SER A 114 2.81 3.63 4.96
C SER A 114 3.74 4.72 5.49
N HIS A 115 3.91 4.85 6.81
CA HIS A 115 4.77 5.87 7.41
C HIS A 115 6.26 5.60 7.15
N GLU A 116 6.69 4.34 7.20
CA GLU A 116 8.06 3.95 6.83
C GLU A 116 8.34 4.30 5.36
N LEU A 117 7.40 4.02 4.45
CA LEU A 117 7.52 4.38 3.05
C LEU A 117 7.58 5.91 2.85
N TYR A 118 6.74 6.69 3.52
CA TYR A 118 6.79 8.15 3.42
C TYR A 118 8.09 8.73 3.95
N THR A 119 8.64 8.17 5.01
CA THR A 119 9.95 8.56 5.55
C THR A 119 11.07 8.32 4.54
N LEU A 120 11.06 7.17 3.85
CA LEU A 120 11.99 6.88 2.76
C LEU A 120 11.77 7.82 1.58
N ALA A 121 10.53 8.01 1.13
CA ALA A 121 10.19 8.86 -0.01
C ALA A 121 10.55 10.34 0.21
N ALA A 122 10.56 10.82 1.45
CA ALA A 122 11.03 12.16 1.78
C ALA A 122 12.53 12.35 1.49
N ARG A 123 13.33 11.29 1.53
CA ARG A 123 14.79 11.30 1.39
C ARG A 123 15.29 10.78 0.05
N ASP A 124 14.57 9.81 -0.55
CA ASP A 124 15.02 9.09 -1.75
C ASP A 124 13.97 9.18 -2.89
N PRO A 125 14.36 9.73 -4.07
CA PRO A 125 13.48 9.81 -5.24
C PRO A 125 12.93 8.46 -5.74
N ALA A 126 13.65 7.35 -5.55
CA ALA A 126 13.18 6.03 -5.98
C ALA A 126 11.90 5.61 -5.22
N TYR A 127 11.87 5.83 -3.90
CA TYR A 127 10.67 5.57 -3.08
C TYR A 127 9.58 6.62 -3.32
N ARG A 128 9.96 7.86 -3.64
CA ARG A 128 9.00 8.92 -4.02
C ARG A 128 8.22 8.56 -5.29
N THR A 129 8.83 7.83 -6.21
CA THR A 129 8.12 7.30 -7.38
C THR A 129 6.99 6.34 -6.97
N LEU A 130 7.21 5.47 -5.98
CA LEU A 130 6.19 4.55 -5.47
C LEU A 130 5.00 5.30 -4.86
N THR A 131 5.25 6.30 -4.01
CA THR A 131 4.19 7.11 -3.41
C THR A 131 3.44 7.94 -4.45
N ASN A 132 4.13 8.52 -5.42
CA ASN A 132 3.51 9.29 -6.50
C ASN A 132 2.60 8.42 -7.37
N ASP A 133 3.04 7.21 -7.71
CA ASP A 133 2.23 6.26 -8.47
C ASP A 133 1.00 5.81 -7.69
N TRP A 134 1.14 5.54 -6.41
CA TRP A 134 0.02 5.22 -5.53
C TRP A 134 -1.02 6.35 -5.50
N MET A 135 -0.62 7.58 -5.15
CA MET A 135 -1.51 8.75 -5.12
C MET A 135 -2.14 9.05 -6.49
N ARG A 136 -1.40 8.87 -7.58
CA ARG A 136 -1.93 9.05 -8.94
C ARG A 136 -3.06 8.05 -9.23
N ARG A 137 -2.91 6.78 -8.84
CA ARG A 137 -3.94 5.75 -9.00
C ARG A 137 -5.16 6.04 -8.13
N SER A 138 -4.98 6.45 -6.88
CA SER A 138 -6.08 6.86 -5.98
C SER A 138 -6.88 8.02 -6.58
N ARG A 139 -6.20 9.08 -7.06
CA ARG A 139 -6.87 10.21 -7.71
C ARG A 139 -7.54 9.83 -9.03
N ALA A 140 -6.97 8.90 -9.80
CA ALA A 140 -7.63 8.41 -11.01
C ALA A 140 -8.92 7.63 -10.71
N ALA A 141 -8.94 6.86 -9.61
CA ALA A 141 -10.15 6.17 -9.16
C ALA A 141 -11.24 7.16 -8.68
N LEU A 142 -10.86 8.20 -7.92
CA LEU A 142 -11.75 9.30 -7.53
C LEU A 142 -12.29 10.07 -8.75
N GLY A 143 -11.47 10.27 -9.77
CA GLY A 143 -11.80 11.02 -10.99
C GLY A 143 -12.91 10.40 -11.85
N ARG A 144 -13.36 9.18 -11.52
CA ARG A 144 -14.57 8.60 -12.12
C ARG A 144 -15.86 9.28 -11.65
N HIS A 145 -15.80 9.96 -10.49
CA HIS A 145 -16.97 10.49 -9.81
C HIS A 145 -16.85 11.97 -9.46
N PHE A 146 -15.63 12.50 -9.41
CA PHE A 146 -15.33 13.86 -8.96
C PHE A 146 -14.43 14.59 -9.96
N ASP A 147 -14.52 15.93 -9.99
CA ASP A 147 -13.61 16.74 -10.79
C ASP A 147 -12.16 16.71 -10.24
N PRO A 148 -11.16 17.13 -11.05
CA PRO A 148 -9.75 17.01 -10.65
C PRO A 148 -9.37 17.81 -9.38
N ALA A 149 -10.02 18.96 -9.12
CA ALA A 149 -9.74 19.77 -7.93
C ALA A 149 -10.29 19.07 -6.69
N THR A 150 -11.54 18.57 -6.76
CA THR A 150 -12.17 17.77 -5.71
C THR A 150 -11.37 16.49 -5.43
N CYS A 151 -10.84 15.79 -6.47
CA CYS A 151 -10.00 14.60 -6.28
C CYS A 151 -8.76 14.90 -5.44
N ARG A 152 -8.09 16.02 -5.62
CA ARG A 152 -6.92 16.39 -4.81
C ARG A 152 -7.27 16.66 -3.35
N VAL A 153 -8.39 17.32 -3.12
CA VAL A 153 -8.88 17.59 -1.76
C VAL A 153 -9.28 16.28 -1.06
N LEU A 154 -10.01 15.42 -1.77
CA LEU A 154 -10.42 14.11 -1.23
C LEU A 154 -9.23 13.20 -0.93
N ASP A 155 -8.23 13.15 -1.80
CA ASP A 155 -7.01 12.36 -1.60
C ASP A 155 -6.32 12.76 -0.29
N ALA A 156 -6.06 14.06 -0.09
CA ALA A 156 -5.48 14.59 1.14
C ALA A 156 -6.40 14.41 2.37
N PHE A 157 -7.71 14.55 2.19
CA PHE A 157 -8.70 14.38 3.26
C PHE A 157 -8.77 12.92 3.74
N ILE A 158 -8.80 11.96 2.81
CA ILE A 158 -8.81 10.53 3.12
C ILE A 158 -7.56 10.19 3.94
N GLU A 159 -6.38 10.62 3.49
CA GLU A 159 -5.12 10.35 4.18
C GLU A 159 -5.10 10.97 5.58
N GLY A 160 -5.38 12.26 5.70
CA GLY A 160 -5.40 12.95 6.99
C GLY A 160 -6.39 12.34 7.98
N MET A 161 -7.61 12.05 7.53
CA MET A 161 -8.64 11.46 8.39
C MET A 161 -8.31 10.03 8.84
N THR A 162 -7.66 9.25 7.98
CA THR A 162 -7.25 7.89 8.35
C THR A 162 -6.08 7.87 9.32
N ILE A 163 -5.12 8.80 9.19
CA ILE A 163 -4.04 8.99 10.15
C ILE A 163 -4.63 9.39 11.52
N HIS A 164 -5.52 10.37 11.55
CA HIS A 164 -6.19 10.80 12.78
C HIS A 164 -6.95 9.64 13.42
N ARG A 165 -7.76 8.91 12.64
CA ARG A 165 -8.48 7.74 13.16
C ARG A 165 -7.54 6.69 13.80
N ALA A 166 -6.37 6.47 13.19
CA ALA A 166 -5.44 5.44 13.63
C ALA A 166 -4.62 5.83 14.87
N LEU A 167 -4.34 7.12 15.05
CA LEU A 167 -3.42 7.63 16.08
C LEU A 167 -4.12 8.43 17.18
N ASP A 168 -5.36 8.86 16.97
CA ASP A 168 -6.09 9.65 17.95
C ASP A 168 -6.54 8.79 19.14
N THR A 169 -6.47 9.34 20.31
CA THR A 169 -6.93 8.70 21.56
C THR A 169 -8.42 8.90 21.82
N GLU A 170 -9.05 9.85 21.10
CA GLU A 170 -10.48 10.11 21.19
C GLU A 170 -11.24 9.40 20.05
N PRO A 171 -12.43 8.84 20.31
CA PRO A 171 -13.22 8.18 19.28
C PRO A 171 -13.62 9.17 18.19
N HIS A 172 -13.12 9.01 16.97
CA HIS A 172 -13.62 9.76 15.83
C HIS A 172 -15.05 9.31 15.49
N ALA A 173 -16.01 10.20 15.69
CA ALA A 173 -17.38 9.93 15.31
C ALA A 173 -17.47 9.82 13.77
N ALA A 174 -17.90 8.66 13.26
CA ALA A 174 -18.23 8.45 11.84
C ALA A 174 -19.20 9.51 11.26
N VAL A 175 -19.90 10.23 12.14
CA VAL A 175 -20.75 11.39 11.85
C VAL A 175 -19.94 12.57 11.31
N ALA A 176 -18.74 12.83 11.81
CA ALA A 176 -17.88 13.92 11.34
C ALA A 176 -17.41 13.69 9.90
N VAL A 177 -17.04 12.45 9.57
CA VAL A 177 -16.61 12.06 8.21
C VAL A 177 -17.78 12.21 7.23
N ARG A 178 -18.99 11.74 7.58
CA ARG A 178 -20.19 11.90 6.75
C ARG A 178 -20.60 13.36 6.58
N GLY A 179 -20.50 14.16 7.63
CA GLY A 179 -20.79 15.58 7.60
C GLY A 179 -19.83 16.38 6.73
N ALA A 180 -18.54 16.07 6.76
CA ALA A 180 -17.52 16.68 5.92
C ALA A 180 -17.67 16.28 4.44
N GLY A 181 -17.93 15.01 4.15
CA GLY A 181 -18.18 14.53 2.78
C GLY A 181 -19.40 15.20 2.11
N ARG A 182 -20.42 15.60 2.87
CA ARG A 182 -21.59 16.36 2.36
C ARG A 182 -21.30 17.84 2.10
N ARG A 183 -20.26 18.41 2.71
CA ARG A 183 -19.86 19.81 2.57
C ARG A 183 -18.80 20.04 1.50
N LEU A 184 -18.22 18.96 0.97
CA LEU A 184 -17.29 19.06 -0.16
C LEU A 184 -18.05 19.58 -1.39
N PRO A 185 -17.47 20.51 -2.19
CA PRO A 185 -18.11 21.03 -3.38
C PRO A 185 -18.45 19.85 -4.30
N ARG A 186 -19.72 19.74 -4.66
CA ARG A 186 -20.18 18.80 -5.67
C ARG A 186 -19.75 19.36 -7.02
N GLY A 187 -18.55 18.96 -7.46
CA GLY A 187 -18.12 19.23 -8.83
C GLY A 187 -19.15 18.63 -9.78
N GLY A 188 -19.63 19.43 -10.74
CA GLY A 188 -20.47 18.94 -11.82
C GLY A 188 -19.72 17.85 -12.64
N PRO A 189 -20.45 17.08 -13.48
CA PRO A 189 -19.83 16.08 -14.33
C PRO A 189 -18.68 16.70 -15.15
N PRO A 190 -17.62 15.94 -15.46
CA PRO A 190 -16.51 16.43 -16.26
C PRO A 190 -17.07 17.01 -17.56
N ALA A 191 -16.57 18.19 -17.95
CA ALA A 191 -16.97 18.84 -19.20
C ALA A 191 -16.71 17.87 -20.37
N PRO A 192 -17.63 17.75 -21.35
CA PRO A 192 -17.42 16.92 -22.52
C PRO A 192 -16.12 17.33 -23.23
N SER A 193 -15.32 16.33 -23.58
CA SER A 193 -14.08 16.56 -24.34
C SER A 193 -14.38 17.38 -25.61
N PRO A 194 -13.54 18.36 -25.97
CA PRO A 194 -13.75 19.12 -27.20
C PRO A 194 -13.71 18.18 -28.41
N PRO A 195 -14.52 18.41 -29.45
CA PRO A 195 -14.47 17.61 -30.68
C PRO A 195 -13.08 17.72 -31.33
N ARG A 196 -12.60 16.60 -31.87
CA ARG A 196 -11.33 16.51 -32.64
C ARG A 196 -11.47 17.20 -33.96
#